data_a6d35789113eea40096a1cf497387f59
#
_entry.id   a6d35789113eea40096a1cf497387f59
#
_cell.length_a   1.000
_cell.length_b   1.000
_cell.length_c   1.000
_cell.angle_alpha   90.00
_cell.angle_beta   90.00
_cell.angle_gamma   90.00
#
_symmetry.space_group_name_H-M   'P 1'
#
loop_
_entity.id
_entity.type
_entity.pdbx_description
1 polymer ?
#
loop_
_entity_poly.entity_id
_entity_poly.type
_entity_poly.pdbx_seq_one_letter_code
_entity_poly.pdbx_strand_id
1 'polypeptide(L)'
;PVIENNEVIGTYGIMLPKEHPVIQAFDYFAEPLANSFPEGTVILATDKEQIIKKQASNKFDIKAIQVGTKLQEHDAAPRSMRSRSKEVINVGAKAFGTPCQIVSNPLIDEESGEVIGAFGLIFPRALAVKLNDLATRLGASTQEIASVMEEVAASASEISMNEGQLNEKVKEVANISVQINEVLDFIKSVADQTKMLGLNA
;
A
#
# COMPACT_ATOMS: atom_id res chain seq x y z
N PRO A 1 57.84 23.69 -14.67
CA PRO A 1 58.49 24.72 -15.46
C PRO A 1 58.80 24.22 -16.88
N VAL A 2 58.68 25.11 -17.87
CA VAL A 2 59.19 24.88 -19.22
C VAL A 2 60.58 25.47 -19.24
N ILE A 3 61.59 24.70 -19.58
CA ILE A 3 63.00 25.09 -19.53
C ILE A 3 63.57 25.04 -20.95
N GLU A 4 64.19 26.13 -21.37
CA GLU A 4 64.96 26.22 -22.61
C GLU A 4 66.30 26.84 -22.29
N ASN A 5 67.41 26.28 -22.81
CA ASN A 5 68.79 26.68 -22.58
C ASN A 5 69.17 26.89 -21.10
N ASN A 6 68.61 26.02 -20.21
CA ASN A 6 68.80 26.06 -18.76
C ASN A 6 68.14 27.27 -18.07
N GLU A 7 67.27 28.02 -18.75
CA GLU A 7 66.45 29.08 -18.19
C GLU A 7 64.97 28.66 -18.17
N VAL A 8 64.23 29.04 -17.10
CA VAL A 8 62.78 28.82 -16.99
C VAL A 8 62.09 29.83 -17.85
N ILE A 9 61.53 29.43 -19.00
CA ILE A 9 60.84 30.29 -19.94
C ILE A 9 59.32 30.31 -19.68
N GLY A 10 58.80 29.46 -18.78
CA GLY A 10 57.38 29.44 -18.43
C GLY A 10 57.03 28.34 -17.48
N THR A 11 55.76 28.31 -17.08
CA THR A 11 55.19 27.23 -16.30
C THR A 11 53.99 26.67 -17.05
N TYR A 12 53.85 25.34 -17.01
CA TYR A 12 52.73 24.65 -17.53
C TYR A 12 51.84 24.23 -16.33
N GLY A 13 50.59 24.62 -16.33
CA GLY A 13 49.59 24.24 -15.31
C GLY A 13 48.39 23.56 -15.94
N ILE A 14 47.97 22.45 -15.37
CA ILE A 14 46.72 21.82 -15.72
C ILE A 14 45.72 22.16 -14.62
N MET A 15 44.64 22.83 -14.98
CA MET A 15 43.48 22.99 -14.10
C MET A 15 42.56 21.80 -14.32
N LEU A 16 42.47 20.93 -13.34
CA LEU A 16 41.46 19.88 -13.32
C LEU A 16 40.22 20.43 -12.59
N PRO A 17 38.99 20.21 -13.12
CA PRO A 17 37.81 20.57 -12.40
C PRO A 17 37.78 19.81 -11.07
N LYS A 18 37.48 20.53 -9.99
CA LYS A 18 37.34 19.93 -8.66
C LYS A 18 36.02 19.11 -8.63
N GLU A 19 36.13 17.81 -8.58
CA GLU A 19 34.95 16.93 -8.41
C GLU A 19 34.57 16.85 -6.93
N HIS A 20 33.26 16.81 -6.66
CA HIS A 20 32.76 16.57 -5.32
C HIS A 20 33.19 15.20 -4.79
N PRO A 21 33.55 15.05 -3.49
CA PRO A 21 34.00 13.79 -2.92
C PRO A 21 33.03 12.60 -3.16
N VAL A 22 31.73 12.85 -3.16
CA VAL A 22 30.69 11.83 -3.48
C VAL A 22 30.83 11.33 -4.92
N ILE A 23 31.18 12.19 -5.88
CA ILE A 23 31.36 11.80 -7.29
C ILE A 23 32.64 10.98 -7.43
N GLN A 24 33.74 11.42 -6.79
CA GLN A 24 35.02 10.70 -6.78
C GLN A 24 34.92 9.31 -6.16
N ALA A 25 34.17 9.19 -5.06
CA ALA A 25 33.99 7.94 -4.34
C ALA A 25 32.87 7.06 -4.93
N PHE A 26 32.11 7.54 -5.94
CA PHE A 26 30.90 6.89 -6.44
C PHE A 26 31.11 5.41 -6.79
N ASP A 27 32.16 5.10 -7.53
CA ASP A 27 32.42 3.76 -8.02
C ASP A 27 32.78 2.77 -6.90
N TYR A 28 33.16 3.23 -5.71
CA TYR A 28 33.47 2.40 -4.55
C TYR A 28 32.25 2.01 -3.73
N PHE A 29 31.25 2.89 -3.63
CA PHE A 29 30.10 2.62 -2.75
C PHE A 29 28.78 2.34 -3.50
N ALA A 30 28.65 2.79 -4.75
CA ALA A 30 27.37 2.78 -5.43
C ALA A 30 26.83 1.36 -5.68
N GLU A 31 27.66 0.39 -6.09
CA GLU A 31 27.23 -0.98 -6.33
C GLU A 31 26.77 -1.68 -5.03
N PRO A 32 27.57 -1.76 -3.95
CA PRO A 32 27.12 -2.39 -2.72
C PRO A 32 25.90 -1.68 -2.12
N LEU A 33 25.84 -0.35 -2.21
CA LEU A 33 24.69 0.41 -1.74
C LEU A 33 23.44 0.10 -2.57
N ALA A 34 23.52 0.08 -3.91
CA ALA A 34 22.39 -0.24 -4.77
C ALA A 34 21.79 -1.63 -4.48
N ASN A 35 22.64 -2.61 -4.18
CA ASN A 35 22.24 -3.98 -3.88
C ASN A 35 21.78 -4.19 -2.42
N SER A 36 22.00 -3.23 -1.51
CA SER A 36 21.57 -3.31 -0.10
C SER A 36 20.06 -3.15 0.07
N PHE A 37 19.36 -2.62 -0.92
CA PHE A 37 17.90 -2.44 -0.85
C PHE A 37 17.16 -3.72 -1.27
N PRO A 38 16.10 -4.13 -0.57
CA PRO A 38 15.38 -5.38 -0.85
C PRO A 38 14.85 -5.48 -2.28
N GLU A 39 14.30 -4.40 -2.83
CA GLU A 39 13.79 -4.33 -4.21
C GLU A 39 14.86 -3.81 -5.20
N GLY A 40 16.04 -3.49 -4.71
CA GLY A 40 17.08 -2.81 -5.47
C GLY A 40 16.83 -1.31 -5.61
N THR A 41 17.81 -0.61 -6.15
CA THR A 41 17.70 0.83 -6.45
C THR A 41 18.61 1.19 -7.61
N VAL A 42 18.39 2.34 -8.21
CA VAL A 42 19.33 2.98 -9.14
C VAL A 42 19.90 4.21 -8.43
N ILE A 43 21.21 4.30 -8.42
CA ILE A 43 21.95 5.43 -7.85
C ILE A 43 22.50 6.26 -8.99
N LEU A 44 22.34 7.58 -8.87
CA LEU A 44 22.74 8.57 -9.86
C LEU A 44 23.58 9.66 -9.23
N ALA A 45 24.56 10.15 -9.97
CA ALA A 45 25.13 11.47 -9.72
C ALA A 45 25.02 12.30 -10.99
N THR A 46 24.76 13.59 -10.82
CA THR A 46 24.59 14.55 -11.92
C THR A 46 25.51 15.74 -11.71
N ASP A 47 25.91 16.37 -12.78
CA ASP A 47 26.33 17.78 -12.77
C ASP A 47 25.08 18.69 -12.84
N LYS A 48 25.24 19.94 -13.26
CA LYS A 48 24.14 20.90 -13.40
C LYS A 48 23.23 20.62 -14.61
N GLU A 49 23.69 19.80 -15.58
CA GLU A 49 23.03 19.64 -16.89
C GLU A 49 22.64 18.20 -17.21
N GLN A 50 23.42 17.23 -16.75
CA GLN A 50 23.27 15.84 -17.15
C GLN A 50 23.65 14.84 -16.06
N ILE A 51 23.28 13.58 -16.29
CA ILE A 51 23.70 12.46 -15.46
C ILE A 51 25.14 12.12 -15.81
N ILE A 52 26.03 12.12 -14.81
CA ILE A 52 27.47 11.83 -14.98
C ILE A 52 27.87 10.46 -14.45
N LYS A 53 27.12 9.92 -13.49
CA LYS A 53 27.32 8.56 -12.95
C LYS A 53 25.98 7.87 -12.79
N LYS A 54 25.96 6.56 -13.07
CA LYS A 54 24.81 5.69 -12.84
C LYS A 54 25.28 4.33 -12.35
N GLN A 55 24.64 3.83 -11.30
CA GLN A 55 24.76 2.46 -10.82
C GLN A 55 23.38 1.87 -10.57
N ALA A 56 23.03 0.84 -11.31
CA ALA A 56 21.84 0.03 -11.08
C ALA A 56 22.16 -1.14 -10.14
N SER A 57 21.16 -1.59 -9.40
CA SER A 57 21.27 -2.85 -8.66
C SER A 57 21.06 -4.07 -9.57
N ASN A 58 21.37 -5.26 -9.07
CA ASN A 58 21.11 -6.52 -9.76
C ASN A 58 19.59 -6.82 -9.91
N LYS A 59 18.74 -6.17 -9.12
CA LYS A 59 17.29 -6.41 -9.08
C LYS A 59 16.47 -5.35 -9.81
N PHE A 60 17.03 -4.15 -9.98
CA PHE A 60 16.30 -3.02 -10.54
C PHE A 60 17.21 -2.10 -11.36
N ASP A 61 16.79 -1.84 -12.59
CA ASP A 61 17.42 -0.89 -13.51
C ASP A 61 16.37 -0.12 -14.30
N ILE A 62 16.67 1.10 -14.65
CA ILE A 62 15.86 1.94 -15.55
C ILE A 62 16.70 2.20 -16.81
N LYS A 63 16.46 1.41 -17.85
CA LYS A 63 17.24 1.46 -19.11
C LYS A 63 17.13 2.80 -19.85
N ALA A 64 16.03 3.52 -19.64
CA ALA A 64 15.81 4.84 -20.24
C ALA A 64 16.72 5.94 -19.66
N ILE A 65 17.29 5.72 -18.47
CA ILE A 65 18.18 6.65 -17.79
C ILE A 65 19.62 6.17 -18.01
N GLN A 66 20.45 6.99 -18.68
CA GLN A 66 21.83 6.67 -18.98
C GLN A 66 22.74 7.84 -18.62
N VAL A 67 24.04 7.56 -18.47
CA VAL A 67 25.07 8.61 -18.38
C VAL A 67 25.00 9.47 -19.66
N GLY A 68 25.07 10.81 -19.51
CA GLY A 68 24.87 11.77 -20.59
C GLY A 68 23.41 12.16 -20.83
N THR A 69 22.45 11.55 -20.14
CA THR A 69 21.04 12.00 -20.23
C THR A 69 20.92 13.41 -19.63
N LYS A 70 20.39 14.34 -20.44
CA LYS A 70 20.16 15.72 -20.01
C LYS A 70 19.03 15.80 -18.99
N LEU A 71 19.24 16.62 -17.98
CA LEU A 71 18.25 16.92 -16.94
C LEU A 71 17.18 17.85 -17.48
N GLN A 72 15.92 17.60 -17.07
CA GLN A 72 14.80 18.48 -17.38
C GLN A 72 14.38 19.26 -16.14
N GLU A 73 13.85 20.47 -16.30
CA GLU A 73 13.52 21.35 -15.17
C GLU A 73 12.60 20.73 -14.11
N HIS A 74 11.75 19.81 -14.52
CA HIS A 74 10.81 19.11 -13.62
C HIS A 74 11.39 17.88 -12.93
N ASP A 75 12.62 17.46 -13.29
CA ASP A 75 13.29 16.34 -12.64
C ASP A 75 13.67 16.68 -11.18
N ALA A 76 13.83 15.63 -10.37
CA ALA A 76 14.18 15.79 -8.95
C ALA A 76 15.54 16.46 -8.75
N ALA A 77 16.52 16.20 -9.62
CA ALA A 77 17.88 16.76 -9.49
C ALA A 77 17.90 18.28 -9.69
N PRO A 78 17.40 18.89 -10.78
CA PRO A 78 17.32 20.34 -10.91
C PRO A 78 16.50 21.01 -9.80
N ARG A 79 15.43 20.35 -9.33
CA ARG A 79 14.62 20.88 -8.22
C ARG A 79 15.41 20.90 -6.93
N SER A 80 16.11 19.84 -6.57
CA SER A 80 16.93 19.79 -5.37
C SER A 80 18.09 20.79 -5.42
N MET A 81 18.71 20.98 -6.59
CA MET A 81 19.76 21.98 -6.79
C MET A 81 19.25 23.42 -6.59
N ARG A 82 18.04 23.73 -7.09
CA ARG A 82 17.42 25.06 -6.92
C ARG A 82 16.99 25.32 -5.49
N SER A 83 16.34 24.34 -4.86
CA SER A 83 15.88 24.47 -3.46
C SER A 83 17.02 24.34 -2.45
N ARG A 84 18.20 23.90 -2.89
CA ARG A 84 19.36 23.55 -2.05
C ARG A 84 18.98 22.56 -0.92
N SER A 85 17.99 21.74 -1.15
CA SER A 85 17.44 20.80 -0.19
C SER A 85 17.05 19.48 -0.87
N LYS A 86 16.82 18.46 -0.03
CA LYS A 86 16.34 17.17 -0.51
C LYS A 86 14.97 17.30 -1.19
N GLU A 87 14.86 16.75 -2.38
CA GLU A 87 13.62 16.61 -3.13
C GLU A 87 13.20 15.14 -3.21
N VAL A 88 11.89 14.90 -3.07
CA VAL A 88 11.29 13.57 -3.20
C VAL A 88 10.11 13.66 -4.15
N ILE A 89 10.16 12.93 -5.25
CA ILE A 89 9.05 12.84 -6.20
C ILE A 89 8.62 11.40 -6.39
N ASN A 90 7.30 11.20 -6.52
CA ASN A 90 6.72 9.92 -6.89
C ASN A 90 6.37 9.92 -8.38
N VAL A 91 6.83 8.92 -9.09
CA VAL A 91 6.62 8.77 -10.52
C VAL A 91 5.79 7.52 -10.78
N GLY A 92 4.72 7.67 -11.55
CA GLY A 92 3.85 6.56 -11.91
C GLY A 92 4.50 5.58 -12.89
N ALA A 93 3.90 4.41 -13.05
CA ALA A 93 4.41 3.34 -13.93
C ALA A 93 4.57 3.74 -15.40
N LYS A 94 3.86 4.78 -15.86
CA LYS A 94 3.93 5.24 -17.26
C LYS A 94 5.32 5.71 -17.66
N ALA A 95 6.12 6.25 -16.74
CA ALA A 95 7.44 6.80 -17.05
C ALA A 95 8.52 5.70 -17.16
N PHE A 96 8.50 4.74 -16.25
CA PHE A 96 9.59 3.75 -16.12
C PHE A 96 9.11 2.30 -16.13
N GLY A 97 7.83 2.04 -16.49
CA GLY A 97 7.24 0.70 -16.46
C GLY A 97 6.83 0.21 -15.07
N THR A 98 7.29 0.86 -14.02
CA THR A 98 6.93 0.57 -12.62
C THR A 98 6.83 1.88 -11.83
N PRO A 99 5.95 1.97 -10.82
CA PRO A 99 5.92 3.12 -9.92
C PRO A 99 7.26 3.25 -9.19
N CYS A 100 7.83 4.46 -9.20
CA CYS A 100 9.10 4.74 -8.55
C CYS A 100 9.00 5.94 -7.62
N GLN A 101 9.88 6.00 -6.64
CA GLN A 101 10.18 7.19 -5.88
C GLN A 101 11.60 7.63 -6.20
N ILE A 102 11.77 8.90 -6.53
CA ILE A 102 13.06 9.51 -6.79
C ILE A 102 13.37 10.43 -5.62
N VAL A 103 14.52 10.23 -5.02
CA VAL A 103 15.07 11.10 -3.97
C VAL A 103 16.32 11.74 -4.52
N SER A 104 16.42 13.05 -4.45
CA SER A 104 17.58 13.80 -4.90
C SER A 104 18.06 14.76 -3.82
N ASN A 105 19.37 14.81 -3.62
CA ASN A 105 20.05 15.73 -2.72
C ASN A 105 21.05 16.57 -3.52
N PRO A 106 21.13 17.90 -3.28
CA PRO A 106 22.12 18.72 -3.95
C PRO A 106 23.53 18.37 -3.46
N LEU A 107 24.49 18.40 -4.34
CA LEU A 107 25.91 18.33 -4.03
C LEU A 107 26.43 19.76 -3.97
N ILE A 108 26.86 20.16 -2.78
CA ILE A 108 27.32 21.51 -2.48
C ILE A 108 28.83 21.46 -2.20
N ASP A 109 29.60 22.22 -2.94
CA ASP A 109 31.02 22.38 -2.66
C ASP A 109 31.20 23.09 -1.32
N GLU A 110 31.93 22.47 -0.39
CA GLU A 110 32.09 22.97 0.98
C GLU A 110 32.90 24.24 1.07
N GLU A 111 33.79 24.51 0.10
CA GLU A 111 34.65 25.70 0.12
C GLU A 111 33.94 26.90 -0.50
N SER A 112 33.33 26.74 -1.67
CA SER A 112 32.66 27.84 -2.38
C SER A 112 31.18 28.01 -1.96
N GLY A 113 30.58 27.00 -1.36
CA GLY A 113 29.14 26.93 -1.09
C GLY A 113 28.29 26.84 -2.35
N GLU A 114 28.87 26.60 -3.52
CA GLU A 114 28.14 26.47 -4.76
C GLU A 114 27.52 25.05 -4.91
N VAL A 115 26.34 25.00 -5.52
CA VAL A 115 25.75 23.74 -5.95
C VAL A 115 26.43 23.29 -7.24
N ILE A 116 27.06 22.14 -7.24
CA ILE A 116 27.82 21.60 -8.38
C ILE A 116 27.13 20.44 -9.09
N GLY A 117 26.08 19.89 -8.49
CA GLY A 117 25.31 18.79 -9.04
C GLY A 117 24.32 18.25 -8.03
N ALA A 118 23.88 17.01 -8.25
CA ALA A 118 22.99 16.30 -7.33
C ALA A 118 23.36 14.81 -7.24
N PHE A 119 23.05 14.22 -6.09
CA PHE A 119 23.09 12.78 -5.85
C PHE A 119 21.65 12.25 -5.69
N GLY A 120 21.30 11.23 -6.44
CA GLY A 120 19.93 10.72 -6.49
C GLY A 120 19.85 9.22 -6.31
N LEU A 121 18.71 8.80 -5.76
CA LEU A 121 18.32 7.41 -5.58
C LEU A 121 16.94 7.22 -6.20
N ILE A 122 16.75 6.13 -6.94
CA ILE A 122 15.44 5.77 -7.53
C ILE A 122 15.04 4.41 -6.98
N PHE A 123 13.94 4.37 -6.25
CA PHE A 123 13.40 3.17 -5.64
C PHE A 123 12.14 2.70 -6.37
N PRO A 124 12.02 1.39 -6.71
CA PRO A 124 10.75 0.84 -7.13
C PRO A 124 9.75 0.88 -5.96
N ARG A 125 8.48 1.15 -6.27
CA ARG A 125 7.40 1.20 -5.28
C ARG A 125 6.24 0.26 -5.61
N ALA A 126 6.46 -0.72 -6.48
CA ALA A 126 5.42 -1.64 -6.91
C ALA A 126 4.79 -2.39 -5.73
N LEU A 127 5.61 -2.89 -4.80
CA LEU A 127 5.14 -3.58 -3.60
C LEU A 127 4.35 -2.64 -2.67
N ALA A 128 4.85 -1.43 -2.43
CA ALA A 128 4.16 -0.45 -1.59
C ALA A 128 2.78 -0.06 -2.16
N VAL A 129 2.68 0.14 -3.46
CA VAL A 129 1.41 0.43 -4.14
C VAL A 129 0.45 -0.75 -4.03
N LYS A 130 0.92 -1.98 -4.25
CA LYS A 130 0.12 -3.20 -4.13
C LYS A 130 -0.37 -3.43 -2.70
N LEU A 131 0.47 -3.21 -1.69
CA LEU A 131 0.08 -3.32 -0.29
C LEU A 131 -1.00 -2.30 0.09
N ASN A 132 -0.89 -1.07 -0.39
CA ASN A 132 -1.91 -0.05 -0.17
C ASN A 132 -3.25 -0.41 -0.82
N ASP A 133 -3.24 -0.95 -2.04
CA ASP A 133 -4.46 -1.45 -2.71
C ASP A 133 -5.09 -2.59 -1.92
N LEU A 134 -4.29 -3.58 -1.48
CA LEU A 134 -4.77 -4.68 -0.65
C LEU A 134 -5.36 -4.21 0.67
N ALA A 135 -4.73 -3.24 1.35
CA ALA A 135 -5.25 -2.66 2.58
C ALA A 135 -6.60 -1.96 2.37
N THR A 136 -6.74 -1.22 1.26
CA THR A 136 -8.00 -0.56 0.90
C THR A 136 -9.12 -1.58 0.64
N ARG A 137 -8.83 -2.64 -0.12
CA ARG A 137 -9.79 -3.72 -0.40
C ARG A 137 -10.18 -4.49 0.85
N LEU A 138 -9.22 -4.76 1.73
CA LEU A 138 -9.50 -5.41 3.03
C LEU A 138 -10.42 -4.54 3.89
N GLY A 139 -10.19 -3.23 3.94
CA GLY A 139 -11.07 -2.29 4.64
C GLY A 139 -12.51 -2.33 4.11
N ALA A 140 -12.68 -2.32 2.78
CA ALA A 140 -14.01 -2.42 2.16
C ALA A 140 -14.70 -3.76 2.48
N SER A 141 -13.98 -4.89 2.41
CA SER A 141 -14.54 -6.21 2.75
C SER A 141 -14.92 -6.30 4.24
N THR A 142 -14.15 -5.68 5.13
CA THR A 142 -14.49 -5.64 6.56
C THR A 142 -15.78 -4.86 6.81
N GLN A 143 -15.98 -3.76 6.10
CA GLN A 143 -17.23 -2.99 6.19
C GLN A 143 -18.44 -3.79 5.68
N GLU A 144 -18.28 -4.53 4.58
CA GLU A 144 -19.33 -5.41 4.05
C GLU A 144 -19.68 -6.51 5.05
N ILE A 145 -18.68 -7.16 5.65
CA ILE A 145 -18.91 -8.16 6.70
C ILE A 145 -19.68 -7.58 7.89
N ALA A 146 -19.33 -6.35 8.33
CA ALA A 146 -20.04 -5.68 9.42
C ALA A 146 -21.53 -5.49 9.09
N SER A 147 -21.85 -5.06 7.87
CA SER A 147 -23.25 -4.90 7.43
C SER A 147 -24.01 -6.23 7.39
N VAL A 148 -23.38 -7.31 6.90
CA VAL A 148 -23.98 -8.66 6.92
C VAL A 148 -24.21 -9.14 8.35
N MET A 149 -23.29 -8.87 9.28
CA MET A 149 -23.46 -9.22 10.70
C MET A 149 -24.63 -8.51 11.36
N GLU A 150 -24.89 -7.23 11.01
CA GLU A 150 -26.07 -6.50 11.47
C GLU A 150 -27.38 -7.14 10.93
N GLU A 151 -27.41 -7.53 9.67
CA GLU A 151 -28.56 -8.23 9.07
C GLU A 151 -28.81 -9.60 9.71
N VAL A 152 -27.75 -10.37 9.97
CA VAL A 152 -27.84 -11.65 10.68
C VAL A 152 -28.36 -11.47 12.11
N ALA A 153 -27.90 -10.44 12.81
CA ALA A 153 -28.39 -10.14 14.17
C ALA A 153 -29.88 -9.74 14.17
N ALA A 154 -30.31 -8.94 13.21
CA ALA A 154 -31.74 -8.61 13.04
C ALA A 154 -32.60 -9.87 12.75
N SER A 155 -32.13 -10.71 11.84
CA SER A 155 -32.82 -11.98 11.50
C SER A 155 -32.89 -12.94 12.69
N ALA A 156 -31.82 -13.06 13.49
CA ALA A 156 -31.81 -13.85 14.70
C ALA A 156 -32.83 -13.34 15.75
N SER A 157 -32.95 -12.01 15.87
CA SER A 157 -33.97 -11.40 16.74
C SER A 157 -35.39 -11.71 16.29
N GLU A 158 -35.66 -11.65 14.99
CA GLU A 158 -36.96 -12.00 14.40
C GLU A 158 -37.30 -13.48 14.63
N ILE A 159 -36.36 -14.39 14.43
CA ILE A 159 -36.51 -15.81 14.72
C ILE A 159 -36.90 -16.04 16.20
N SER A 160 -36.20 -15.37 17.13
CA SER A 160 -36.49 -15.47 18.56
C SER A 160 -37.91 -15.00 18.93
N MET A 161 -38.38 -13.91 18.30
CA MET A 161 -39.77 -13.46 18.49
C MET A 161 -40.78 -14.44 17.94
N ASN A 162 -40.53 -15.03 16.77
CA ASN A 162 -41.39 -16.03 16.15
C ASN A 162 -41.47 -17.32 16.98
N GLU A 163 -40.34 -17.79 17.58
CA GLU A 163 -40.30 -18.88 18.51
C GLU A 163 -41.16 -18.62 19.76
N GLY A 164 -41.12 -17.41 20.31
CA GLY A 164 -41.98 -16.99 21.40
C GLY A 164 -43.46 -17.12 21.06
N GLN A 165 -43.88 -16.59 19.90
CA GLN A 165 -45.27 -16.66 19.41
C GLN A 165 -45.71 -18.13 19.15
N LEU A 166 -44.83 -18.97 18.57
CA LEU A 166 -45.10 -20.35 18.33
C LEU A 166 -45.35 -21.12 19.64
N ASN A 167 -44.54 -20.82 20.67
CA ASN A 167 -44.69 -21.45 21.99
C ASN A 167 -46.04 -21.10 22.64
N GLU A 168 -46.53 -19.85 22.49
CA GLU A 168 -47.87 -19.47 22.93
C GLU A 168 -48.96 -20.21 22.18
N LYS A 169 -48.85 -20.34 20.86
CA LYS A 169 -49.79 -21.13 20.04
C LYS A 169 -49.84 -22.59 20.41
N VAL A 170 -48.69 -23.19 20.70
CA VAL A 170 -48.59 -24.59 21.18
C VAL A 170 -49.35 -24.77 22.52
N LYS A 171 -49.22 -23.80 23.46
CA LYS A 171 -50.00 -23.81 24.72
C LYS A 171 -51.49 -23.70 24.49
N GLU A 172 -51.91 -22.81 23.55
CA GLU A 172 -53.31 -22.64 23.19
C GLU A 172 -53.90 -23.98 22.62
N VAL A 173 -53.18 -24.68 21.70
CA VAL A 173 -53.56 -25.96 21.16
C VAL A 173 -53.64 -27.02 22.26
N ALA A 174 -52.73 -27.04 23.22
CA ALA A 174 -52.76 -27.94 24.36
C ALA A 174 -54.02 -27.72 25.22
N ASN A 175 -54.39 -26.46 25.50
CA ASN A 175 -55.60 -26.13 26.24
C ASN A 175 -56.89 -26.56 25.48
N ILE A 176 -56.97 -26.32 24.18
CA ILE A 176 -58.08 -26.76 23.34
C ILE A 176 -58.22 -28.32 23.38
N SER A 177 -57.06 -29.04 23.36
CA SER A 177 -57.05 -30.50 23.45
C SER A 177 -57.64 -31.00 24.78
N VAL A 178 -57.38 -30.31 25.89
CA VAL A 178 -58.02 -30.63 27.19
C VAL A 178 -59.54 -30.43 27.13
N GLN A 179 -60.00 -29.27 26.58
CA GLN A 179 -61.40 -28.99 26.41
C GLN A 179 -62.14 -30.01 25.54
N ILE A 180 -61.50 -30.47 24.47
CA ILE A 180 -62.04 -31.54 23.61
C ILE A 180 -62.21 -32.84 24.41
N ASN A 181 -61.29 -33.21 25.26
CA ASN A 181 -61.42 -34.39 26.12
C ASN A 181 -62.59 -34.25 27.11
N GLU A 182 -62.77 -33.09 27.71
CA GLU A 182 -63.90 -32.80 28.60
C GLU A 182 -65.27 -32.96 27.85
N VAL A 183 -65.33 -32.48 26.61
CA VAL A 183 -66.53 -32.63 25.76
C VAL A 183 -66.77 -34.12 25.40
N LEU A 184 -65.73 -34.87 25.11
CA LEU A 184 -65.82 -36.31 24.82
C LEU A 184 -66.33 -37.09 26.06
N ASP A 185 -65.84 -36.80 27.25
CA ASP A 185 -66.30 -37.39 28.48
C ASP A 185 -67.76 -37.04 28.77
N PHE A 186 -68.18 -35.80 28.50
CA PHE A 186 -69.60 -35.39 28.59
C PHE A 186 -70.48 -36.18 27.61
N ILE A 187 -70.09 -36.28 26.33
CA ILE A 187 -70.81 -37.09 25.30
C ILE A 187 -70.95 -38.56 25.74
N LYS A 188 -69.90 -39.17 26.28
CA LYS A 188 -69.90 -40.50 26.81
C LYS A 188 -70.92 -40.65 27.96
N SER A 189 -70.93 -39.68 28.89
CA SER A 189 -71.91 -39.70 29.99
C SER A 189 -73.35 -39.60 29.48
N VAL A 190 -73.62 -38.75 28.48
CA VAL A 190 -74.97 -38.63 27.87
C VAL A 190 -75.37 -39.93 27.14
N ALA A 191 -74.41 -40.56 26.42
CA ALA A 191 -74.68 -41.87 25.77
C ALA A 191 -74.99 -42.95 26.77
N ASP A 192 -74.26 -43.03 27.89
CA ASP A 192 -74.53 -44.04 28.95
C ASP A 192 -75.88 -43.76 29.63
N GLN A 193 -76.27 -42.54 29.88
CA GLN A 193 -77.59 -42.12 30.41
C GLN A 193 -78.71 -42.52 29.44
N THR A 194 -78.53 -42.27 28.13
CA THR A 194 -79.50 -42.62 27.10
C THR A 194 -79.71 -44.12 26.99
N LYS A 195 -78.59 -44.85 27.06
CA LYS A 195 -78.65 -46.38 27.08
C LYS A 195 -79.36 -46.87 28.30
N MET A 196 -79.17 -46.32 29.46
CA MET A 196 -79.88 -46.68 30.69
C MET A 196 -81.41 -46.42 30.60
N LEU A 197 -81.75 -45.24 30.04
CA LEU A 197 -83.17 -44.92 29.81
C LEU A 197 -83.84 -45.83 28.79
N GLY A 198 -83.15 -46.21 27.69
CA GLY A 198 -83.66 -47.14 26.70
C GLY A 198 -83.75 -48.59 27.19
N LEU A 199 -83.05 -49.03 28.22
CA LEU A 199 -83.13 -50.31 28.86
C LEU A 199 -84.25 -50.40 29.90
N ASN A 200 -84.68 -49.23 30.43
CA ASN A 200 -85.75 -49.13 31.45
C ASN A 200 -87.16 -48.88 30.85
N ALA A 201 -87.30 -48.66 29.54
CA ALA A 201 -88.54 -48.52 28.79
C ALA A 201 -88.91 -49.84 28.10
#